data_ce3423aadcb41554e7e562bc7377e132
#
_entry.id   ce3423aadcb41554e7e562bc7377e132
#
_cell.length_a   1.000
_cell.length_b   1.000
_cell.length_c   1.000
_cell.angle_alpha   90.00
_cell.angle_beta   90.00
_cell.angle_gamma   90.00
#
_symmetry.space_group_name_H-M   'P 1'
#
loop_
_entity.id
_entity.type
_entity.pdbx_description
1 polymer ?
#
loop_
_entity_poly.entity_id
_entity_poly.type
_entity_poly.pdbx_seq_one_letter_code
_entity_poly.pdbx_strand_id
1 'polypeptide(L)'
;MSMVCEFELNGKQEIFEFGKVAKQANGSVLAKIGNAVVLATVVSEFDNPVSEDFTPLTVQYVEKTYAAAKLPGGFIKREGKLSDFETLTSRVIDRSLRPLFPKGYVYPTTITVIVLSADKNVDLQALSLNAANAALYTSNLPIKKSVCGVRVGRVEDGYIINPTPEEMSNSTLDLYVAGSKDELLMIEMKTISSSQMVEVDIEAFTKIHNANEMNEDTLVEAIEFAQNALKEANLTYEKAFETASKEKFQVELVEFGIEESIINYIRDNFSNEIKEAIKKLAKSERATQLKDIAKVISKNDHCTMNEIEFSKIYEAVSIVKREIVRDMIVNEKIRADGRGLKDVRPISIETNILPSAHSSCLFTRGETQALVVGTIAGPKDGQMYEVLTDKSTSMERFMV
;
A
#
# COMPACT_ATOMS: atom_id res chain seq x y z
N MET A 1 33.80 -1.45 -7.16
CA MET A 1 33.70 -2.78 -7.82
C MET A 1 32.25 -3.22 -7.72
N SER A 2 31.71 -3.88 -8.74
CA SER A 2 30.40 -4.51 -8.63
C SER A 2 30.49 -5.76 -7.76
N MET A 3 29.55 -5.98 -6.89
CA MET A 3 29.46 -7.17 -6.04
C MET A 3 28.30 -8.02 -6.48
N VAL A 4 28.47 -9.33 -6.49
CA VAL A 4 27.43 -10.29 -6.89
C VAL A 4 27.16 -11.20 -5.70
N CYS A 5 25.89 -11.31 -5.34
CA CYS A 5 25.38 -12.27 -4.37
C CYS A 5 24.48 -13.25 -5.12
N GLU A 6 24.71 -14.53 -4.91
CA GLU A 6 24.01 -15.62 -5.58
C GLU A 6 23.65 -16.69 -4.55
N PHE A 7 22.40 -17.08 -4.51
CA PHE A 7 21.88 -18.07 -3.57
C PHE A 7 20.58 -18.70 -4.09
N GLU A 8 20.21 -19.82 -3.52
CA GLU A 8 18.95 -20.49 -3.79
C GLU A 8 17.91 -20.14 -2.71
N LEU A 9 16.71 -19.76 -3.12
CA LEU A 9 15.58 -19.49 -2.24
C LEU A 9 14.29 -20.02 -2.88
N ASN A 10 13.52 -20.78 -2.11
CA ASN A 10 12.27 -21.41 -2.59
C ASN A 10 12.43 -22.19 -3.90
N GLY A 11 13.54 -22.92 -4.05
CA GLY A 11 13.86 -23.72 -5.24
C GLY A 11 14.21 -22.89 -6.49
N LYS A 12 14.41 -21.58 -6.36
CA LYS A 12 14.82 -20.69 -7.45
C LYS A 12 16.17 -20.05 -7.13
N GLN A 13 17.05 -19.99 -8.15
CA GLN A 13 18.30 -19.27 -8.03
C GLN A 13 18.05 -17.77 -8.16
N GLU A 14 18.48 -17.01 -7.18
CA GLU A 14 18.41 -15.56 -7.14
C GLU A 14 19.81 -14.95 -7.23
N ILE A 15 19.97 -13.94 -8.09
CA ILE A 15 21.24 -13.26 -8.32
C ILE A 15 21.01 -11.75 -8.14
N PHE A 16 21.80 -11.15 -7.24
CA PHE A 16 21.77 -9.71 -6.97
C PHE A 16 23.13 -9.10 -7.30
N GLU A 17 23.17 -8.22 -8.29
CA GLU A 17 24.39 -7.50 -8.71
C GLU A 17 24.34 -6.04 -8.23
N PHE A 18 25.11 -5.73 -7.21
CA PHE A 18 25.15 -4.39 -6.60
C PHE A 18 26.16 -3.46 -7.28
N GLY A 19 25.80 -2.17 -7.46
CA GLY A 19 26.68 -1.12 -7.94
C GLY A 19 27.19 -1.28 -9.38
N LYS A 20 26.60 -2.17 -10.16
CA LYS A 20 26.93 -2.38 -11.57
C LYS A 20 26.38 -1.28 -12.47
N VAL A 21 25.13 -0.90 -12.23
CA VAL A 21 24.38 0.13 -12.94
C VAL A 21 23.95 1.21 -11.96
N ALA A 22 23.56 2.38 -12.46
CA ALA A 22 23.10 3.51 -11.65
C ALA A 22 24.07 3.87 -10.50
N LYS A 23 25.34 4.03 -10.80
CA LYS A 23 26.44 4.23 -9.83
C LYS A 23 26.32 5.50 -8.99
N GLN A 24 25.51 6.47 -9.41
CA GLN A 24 25.27 7.73 -8.69
C GLN A 24 24.18 7.60 -7.62
N ALA A 25 23.38 6.52 -7.63
CA ALA A 25 22.35 6.29 -6.64
C ALA A 25 22.96 5.92 -5.28
N ASN A 26 22.25 6.24 -4.19
CA ASN A 26 22.61 5.82 -2.85
C ASN A 26 22.66 4.29 -2.72
N GLY A 27 21.70 3.61 -3.34
CA GLY A 27 21.66 2.16 -3.51
C GLY A 27 21.22 1.77 -4.91
N SER A 28 21.81 0.70 -5.48
CA SER A 28 21.39 0.17 -6.78
C SER A 28 21.65 -1.31 -6.86
N VAL A 29 20.72 -2.05 -7.48
CA VAL A 29 20.83 -3.49 -7.67
C VAL A 29 20.17 -3.92 -8.97
N LEU A 30 20.79 -4.89 -9.67
CA LEU A 30 20.13 -5.72 -10.67
C LEU A 30 19.79 -7.06 -10.01
N ALA A 31 18.50 -7.33 -9.82
CA ALA A 31 18.01 -8.60 -9.30
C ALA A 31 17.55 -9.49 -10.46
N LYS A 32 17.88 -10.77 -10.40
CA LYS A 32 17.59 -11.74 -11.45
C LYS A 32 17.06 -13.04 -10.89
N ILE A 33 16.01 -13.55 -11.50
CA ILE A 33 15.50 -14.91 -11.33
C ILE A 33 15.18 -15.45 -12.72
N GLY A 34 15.80 -16.56 -13.13
CA GLY A 34 15.64 -17.04 -14.49
C GLY A 34 16.02 -15.98 -15.54
N ASN A 35 15.10 -15.68 -16.45
CA ASN A 35 15.27 -14.62 -17.45
C ASN A 35 14.73 -13.26 -16.99
N ALA A 36 14.07 -13.20 -15.85
CA ALA A 36 13.60 -11.92 -15.30
C ALA A 36 14.77 -11.10 -14.75
N VAL A 37 14.82 -9.82 -15.09
CA VAL A 37 15.83 -8.86 -14.62
C VAL A 37 15.14 -7.56 -14.23
N VAL A 38 15.34 -7.16 -12.99
CA VAL A 38 14.77 -5.92 -12.43
C VAL A 38 15.90 -5.04 -11.93
N LEU A 39 15.90 -3.78 -12.32
CA LEU A 39 16.76 -2.74 -11.75
C LEU A 39 16.00 -2.00 -10.64
N ALA A 40 16.55 -1.97 -9.44
CA ALA A 40 16.07 -1.10 -8.39
C ALA A 40 17.15 -0.08 -7.99
N THR A 41 16.72 1.16 -7.80
CA THR A 41 17.59 2.26 -7.37
C THR A 41 16.95 3.04 -6.24
N VAL A 42 17.77 3.57 -5.34
CA VAL A 42 17.36 4.41 -4.22
C VAL A 42 18.18 5.69 -4.25
N VAL A 43 17.52 6.83 -4.23
CA VAL A 43 18.14 8.15 -4.18
C VAL A 43 17.47 8.95 -3.08
N SER A 44 18.27 9.60 -2.23
CA SER A 44 17.79 10.49 -1.17
C SER A 44 18.50 11.84 -1.23
N GLU A 45 17.71 12.91 -1.07
CA GLU A 45 18.18 14.31 -1.12
C GLU A 45 18.44 14.81 0.30
N PHE A 46 19.64 14.58 0.82
CA PHE A 46 20.00 14.97 2.19
C PHE A 46 20.15 16.49 2.38
N ASP A 47 20.30 17.24 1.31
CA ASP A 47 20.47 18.70 1.35
C ASP A 47 19.13 19.47 1.40
N ASN A 48 18.01 18.79 1.18
CA ASN A 48 16.68 19.39 1.05
C ASN A 48 15.64 18.72 1.97
N PRO A 49 15.78 18.79 3.31
CA PRO A 49 14.79 18.22 4.20
C PRO A 49 13.44 18.93 4.07
N VAL A 50 12.34 18.19 4.14
CA VAL A 50 10.99 18.76 4.19
C VAL A 50 10.61 19.13 5.62
N SER A 51 9.67 20.06 5.77
CA SER A 51 9.22 20.55 7.07
C SER A 51 8.02 19.80 7.64
N GLU A 52 7.38 18.94 6.83
CA GLU A 52 6.17 18.22 7.20
C GLU A 52 6.47 16.93 7.99
N ASP A 53 5.58 16.59 8.92
CA ASP A 53 5.65 15.34 9.71
C ASP A 53 5.18 14.13 8.91
N PHE A 54 5.89 13.83 7.84
CA PHE A 54 5.72 12.57 7.10
C PHE A 54 7.04 12.18 6.41
N THR A 55 7.22 10.88 6.19
CA THR A 55 8.37 10.38 5.42
C THR A 55 8.16 10.67 3.93
N PRO A 56 8.98 11.56 3.31
CA PRO A 56 8.79 11.97 1.93
C PRO A 56 9.35 10.91 0.95
N LEU A 57 8.72 9.74 0.95
CA LEU A 57 9.06 8.60 0.10
C LEU A 57 8.19 8.58 -1.16
N THR A 58 8.84 8.48 -2.31
CA THR A 58 8.19 8.24 -3.61
C THR A 58 8.68 6.92 -4.17
N VAL A 59 7.77 6.05 -4.55
CA VAL A 59 8.09 4.76 -5.19
C VAL A 59 7.50 4.71 -6.59
N GLN A 60 8.32 4.32 -7.55
CA GLN A 60 7.93 4.14 -8.95
C GLN A 60 8.31 2.74 -9.40
N TYR A 61 7.33 1.98 -9.86
CA TYR A 61 7.52 0.72 -10.54
C TYR A 61 7.13 0.90 -12.01
N VAL A 62 8.00 0.50 -12.92
CA VAL A 62 7.83 0.72 -14.37
C VAL A 62 8.14 -0.56 -15.12
N GLU A 63 7.22 -0.98 -15.98
CA GLU A 63 7.40 -2.08 -16.92
C GLU A 63 7.75 -1.53 -18.31
N LYS A 64 8.91 -1.95 -18.83
CA LYS A 64 9.31 -1.57 -20.17
C LYS A 64 8.84 -2.60 -21.19
N THR A 65 8.15 -2.19 -22.23
CA THR A 65 7.62 -3.09 -23.24
C THR A 65 8.71 -3.94 -23.91
N TYR A 66 9.91 -3.38 -24.06
CA TYR A 66 11.05 -4.15 -24.58
C TYR A 66 11.47 -5.31 -23.67
N ALA A 67 11.14 -5.26 -22.36
CA ALA A 67 11.44 -6.34 -21.43
C ALA A 67 10.77 -7.67 -21.82
N ALA A 68 9.67 -7.62 -22.56
CA ALA A 68 8.98 -8.77 -23.14
C ALA A 68 9.18 -8.88 -24.66
N ALA A 69 10.20 -8.23 -25.22
CA ALA A 69 10.46 -8.15 -26.64
C ALA A 69 9.27 -7.61 -27.47
N LYS A 70 8.50 -6.67 -26.87
CA LYS A 70 7.35 -6.03 -27.50
C LYS A 70 7.66 -4.58 -27.88
N LEU A 71 6.95 -4.08 -28.88
CA LEU A 71 6.85 -2.65 -29.17
C LEU A 71 5.72 -2.04 -28.33
N PRO A 72 5.84 -0.78 -27.91
CA PRO A 72 4.74 -0.09 -27.25
C PRO A 72 3.44 -0.15 -28.07
N GLY A 73 2.34 -0.50 -27.42
CA GLY A 73 1.03 -0.53 -28.04
C GLY A 73 0.53 0.86 -28.44
N GLY A 74 -0.72 0.93 -28.90
CA GLY A 74 -1.35 2.17 -29.30
C GLY A 74 -0.82 2.78 -30.61
N PHE A 75 -1.45 3.87 -31.05
CA PHE A 75 -1.13 4.54 -32.31
C PHE A 75 0.23 5.25 -32.27
N ILE A 76 0.59 5.86 -31.15
CA ILE A 76 1.80 6.71 -31.01
C ILE A 76 3.07 5.87 -30.91
N LYS A 77 2.97 4.55 -30.62
CA LYS A 77 4.09 3.62 -30.42
C LYS A 77 5.11 4.11 -29.36
N ARG A 78 4.59 4.70 -28.29
CA ARG A 78 5.37 5.15 -27.12
C ARG A 78 4.73 4.61 -25.84
N GLU A 79 5.55 4.38 -24.84
CA GLU A 79 5.09 4.14 -23.49
C GLU A 79 4.42 5.41 -22.97
N GLY A 80 3.20 5.27 -22.47
CA GLY A 80 2.36 6.39 -22.04
C GLY A 80 2.29 6.51 -20.52
N LYS A 81 1.08 6.64 -19.98
CA LYS A 81 0.83 6.62 -18.55
C LYS A 81 1.11 5.22 -17.99
N LEU A 82 1.52 5.19 -16.71
CA LEU A 82 1.61 3.93 -15.97
C LEU A 82 0.26 3.23 -15.98
N SER A 83 0.30 1.93 -16.12
CA SER A 83 -0.88 1.08 -15.97
C SER A 83 -1.35 1.03 -14.50
N ASP A 84 -2.57 0.58 -14.28
CA ASP A 84 -3.08 0.37 -12.92
C ASP A 84 -2.23 -0.66 -12.17
N PHE A 85 -1.77 -1.70 -12.86
CA PHE A 85 -0.86 -2.69 -12.28
C PHE A 85 0.47 -2.07 -11.82
N GLU A 86 1.09 -1.21 -12.63
CA GLU A 86 2.32 -0.50 -12.27
C GLU A 86 2.08 0.44 -11.07
N THR A 87 0.96 1.14 -11.06
CA THR A 87 0.56 2.02 -9.96
C THR A 87 0.32 1.25 -8.67
N LEU A 88 -0.41 0.13 -8.73
CA LEU A 88 -0.68 -0.71 -7.57
C LEU A 88 0.59 -1.39 -7.06
N THR A 89 1.45 -1.87 -7.94
CA THR A 89 2.76 -2.43 -7.55
C THR A 89 3.66 -1.40 -6.88
N SER A 90 3.68 -0.15 -7.38
CA SER A 90 4.38 0.96 -6.72
C SER A 90 3.88 1.15 -5.28
N ARG A 91 2.55 1.09 -5.07
CA ARG A 91 1.93 1.22 -3.74
C ARG A 91 2.25 0.03 -2.83
N VAL A 92 2.29 -1.19 -3.37
CA VAL A 92 2.70 -2.39 -2.63
C VAL A 92 4.13 -2.23 -2.10
N ILE A 93 5.06 -1.79 -2.95
CA ILE A 93 6.46 -1.55 -2.57
C ILE A 93 6.54 -0.42 -1.54
N ASP A 94 5.86 0.70 -1.76
CA ASP A 94 5.84 1.84 -0.83
C ASP A 94 5.35 1.43 0.56
N ARG A 95 4.21 0.76 0.64
CA ARG A 95 3.60 0.33 1.92
C ARG A 95 4.47 -0.68 2.66
N SER A 96 5.25 -1.49 1.96
CA SER A 96 6.17 -2.46 2.53
C SER A 96 7.45 -1.82 3.05
N LEU A 97 7.97 -0.79 2.38
CA LEU A 97 9.28 -0.19 2.70
C LEU A 97 9.18 1.09 3.56
N ARG A 98 8.08 1.83 3.45
CA ARG A 98 7.87 3.06 4.23
C ARG A 98 8.03 2.90 5.75
N PRO A 99 7.54 1.82 6.38
CA PRO A 99 7.70 1.60 7.82
C PRO A 99 9.15 1.37 8.27
N LEU A 100 10.07 1.11 7.34
CA LEU A 100 11.49 0.91 7.66
C LEU A 100 12.23 2.21 7.97
N PHE A 101 11.71 3.34 7.50
CA PHE A 101 12.31 4.64 7.75
C PHE A 101 12.12 5.04 9.21
N PRO A 102 13.15 5.55 9.87
CA PRO A 102 13.04 6.00 11.26
C PRO A 102 12.05 7.17 11.37
N LYS A 103 11.36 7.25 12.51
CA LYS A 103 10.47 8.37 12.80
C LYS A 103 11.27 9.68 12.76
N GLY A 104 10.70 10.70 12.12
CA GLY A 104 11.38 11.98 11.93
C GLY A 104 12.35 12.02 10.73
N TYR A 105 12.33 11.02 9.87
CA TYR A 105 13.08 11.06 8.62
C TYR A 105 12.37 11.98 7.61
N VAL A 106 13.01 13.09 7.28
CA VAL A 106 12.43 14.21 6.50
C VAL A 106 13.11 14.43 5.14
N TYR A 107 13.95 13.52 4.69
CA TYR A 107 14.69 13.68 3.44
C TYR A 107 13.95 13.04 2.27
N PRO A 108 13.64 13.82 1.19
CA PRO A 108 12.99 13.28 -0.01
C PRO A 108 13.75 12.07 -0.54
N THR A 109 13.06 10.95 -0.63
CA THR A 109 13.66 9.69 -1.07
C THR A 109 12.83 9.09 -2.20
N THR A 110 13.49 8.76 -3.30
CA THR A 110 12.86 8.11 -4.45
C THR A 110 13.42 6.70 -4.62
N ILE A 111 12.53 5.74 -4.69
CA ILE A 111 12.85 4.35 -5.08
C ILE A 111 12.26 4.11 -6.46
N THR A 112 13.12 3.80 -7.42
CA THR A 112 12.68 3.48 -8.79
C THR A 112 13.00 2.03 -9.08
N VAL A 113 12.00 1.30 -9.53
CA VAL A 113 12.10 -0.12 -9.91
C VAL A 113 11.68 -0.26 -11.36
N ILE A 114 12.56 -0.82 -12.19
CA ILE A 114 12.34 -0.95 -13.63
C ILE A 114 12.51 -2.41 -14.03
N VAL A 115 11.50 -2.98 -14.67
CA VAL A 115 11.60 -4.31 -15.29
C VAL A 115 12.35 -4.18 -16.61
N LEU A 116 13.54 -4.77 -16.66
CA LEU A 116 14.41 -4.74 -17.85
C LEU A 116 14.31 -5.99 -18.72
N SER A 117 13.95 -7.11 -18.11
CA SER A 117 13.65 -8.37 -18.81
C SER A 117 12.56 -9.10 -18.04
N ALA A 118 11.54 -9.57 -18.73
CA ALA A 118 10.43 -10.30 -18.16
C ALA A 118 10.54 -11.80 -18.40
N ASP A 119 10.18 -12.59 -17.40
CA ASP A 119 10.01 -14.04 -17.51
C ASP A 119 8.60 -14.39 -17.04
N LYS A 120 7.85 -15.09 -17.86
CA LYS A 120 6.47 -15.49 -17.56
C LYS A 120 6.33 -16.42 -16.34
N ASN A 121 7.41 -17.08 -15.93
CA ASN A 121 7.42 -18.02 -14.81
C ASN A 121 7.89 -17.36 -13.49
N VAL A 122 8.12 -16.05 -13.49
CA VAL A 122 8.59 -15.29 -12.33
C VAL A 122 7.56 -14.24 -11.94
N ASP A 123 7.23 -14.19 -10.65
CA ASP A 123 6.42 -13.10 -10.10
C ASP A 123 7.27 -11.81 -10.08
N LEU A 124 7.00 -10.91 -11.03
CA LEU A 124 7.72 -9.65 -11.16
C LEU A 124 7.42 -8.70 -9.99
N GLN A 125 6.25 -8.80 -9.36
CA GLN A 125 5.89 -7.95 -8.23
C GLN A 125 6.70 -8.33 -6.98
N ALA A 126 6.80 -9.63 -6.67
CA ALA A 126 7.63 -10.11 -5.57
C ALA A 126 9.12 -9.82 -5.80
N LEU A 127 9.64 -10.13 -7.01
CA LEU A 127 11.03 -9.83 -7.38
C LEU A 127 11.33 -8.32 -7.27
N SER A 128 10.39 -7.47 -7.67
CA SER A 128 10.55 -6.01 -7.63
C SER A 128 10.60 -5.46 -6.22
N LEU A 129 9.77 -5.95 -5.31
CA LEU A 129 9.87 -5.56 -3.89
C LEU A 129 11.20 -6.03 -3.30
N ASN A 130 11.61 -7.28 -3.58
CA ASN A 130 12.86 -7.83 -3.07
C ASN A 130 14.09 -7.07 -3.62
N ALA A 131 14.04 -6.65 -4.90
CA ALA A 131 15.06 -5.78 -5.49
C ALA A 131 15.08 -4.38 -4.84
N ALA A 132 13.90 -3.78 -4.63
CA ALA A 132 13.80 -2.47 -3.97
C ALA A 132 14.32 -2.52 -2.53
N ASN A 133 13.99 -3.58 -1.78
CA ASN A 133 14.55 -3.83 -0.46
C ASN A 133 16.07 -4.01 -0.52
N ALA A 134 16.60 -4.81 -1.44
CA ALA A 134 18.03 -5.03 -1.58
C ALA A 134 18.79 -3.71 -1.83
N ALA A 135 18.27 -2.87 -2.74
CA ALA A 135 18.84 -1.55 -3.01
C ALA A 135 18.77 -0.62 -1.80
N LEU A 136 17.65 -0.62 -1.05
CA LEU A 136 17.44 0.20 0.14
C LEU A 136 18.28 -0.29 1.32
N TYR A 137 18.25 -1.59 1.60
CA TYR A 137 18.97 -2.21 2.72
C TYR A 137 20.49 -2.05 2.58
N THR A 138 21.04 -2.22 1.37
CA THR A 138 22.49 -2.07 1.13
C THR A 138 22.94 -0.63 0.90
N SER A 139 22.02 0.33 0.78
CA SER A 139 22.33 1.75 0.66
C SER A 139 22.95 2.33 1.93
N ASN A 140 23.40 3.57 1.85
CA ASN A 140 23.85 4.33 3.01
C ASN A 140 22.73 5.01 3.83
N LEU A 141 21.44 4.76 3.49
CA LEU A 141 20.31 5.26 4.25
C LEU A 141 20.19 4.55 5.61
N PRO A 142 19.56 5.18 6.64
CA PRO A 142 19.50 4.66 8.00
C PRO A 142 18.51 3.51 8.18
N ILE A 143 18.52 2.56 7.27
CA ILE A 143 17.65 1.37 7.26
C ILE A 143 18.40 0.20 7.89
N LYS A 144 17.79 -0.42 8.89
CA LYS A 144 18.42 -1.49 9.69
C LYS A 144 17.81 -2.87 9.50
N LYS A 145 16.56 -2.95 9.01
CA LYS A 145 15.82 -4.20 8.82
C LYS A 145 15.67 -4.50 7.33
N SER A 146 15.78 -5.76 6.96
CA SER A 146 15.41 -6.27 5.64
C SER A 146 13.92 -6.60 5.62
N VAL A 147 13.30 -6.42 4.48
CA VAL A 147 11.90 -6.79 4.20
C VAL A 147 11.86 -7.53 2.88
N CYS A 148 11.07 -8.55 2.78
CA CYS A 148 10.79 -9.19 1.50
C CYS A 148 9.29 -9.40 1.30
N GLY A 149 8.91 -9.72 0.09
CA GLY A 149 7.55 -10.07 -0.29
C GLY A 149 7.50 -11.45 -0.89
N VAL A 150 6.44 -12.17 -0.59
CA VAL A 150 6.10 -13.45 -1.18
C VAL A 150 4.65 -13.45 -1.62
N ARG A 151 4.36 -14.19 -2.69
CA ARG A 151 2.99 -14.51 -3.09
C ARG A 151 2.68 -15.93 -2.71
N VAL A 152 1.50 -16.17 -2.15
CA VAL A 152 1.02 -17.49 -1.77
C VAL A 152 -0.20 -17.83 -2.62
N GLY A 153 -0.11 -18.96 -3.30
CA GLY A 153 -1.25 -19.62 -3.95
C GLY A 153 -1.73 -20.81 -3.13
N ARG A 154 -2.99 -21.22 -3.33
CA ARG A 154 -3.56 -22.45 -2.75
C ARG A 154 -4.11 -23.32 -3.87
N VAL A 155 -3.48 -24.47 -4.07
CA VAL A 155 -3.88 -25.47 -5.07
C VAL A 155 -4.19 -26.77 -4.33
N GLU A 156 -5.37 -27.36 -4.58
CA GLU A 156 -5.88 -28.49 -3.84
C GLU A 156 -5.87 -28.22 -2.33
N ASP A 157 -5.16 -29.01 -1.54
CA ASP A 157 -5.07 -28.84 -0.07
C ASP A 157 -3.71 -28.24 0.36
N GLY A 158 -2.90 -27.71 -0.57
CA GLY A 158 -1.56 -27.21 -0.31
C GLY A 158 -1.37 -25.74 -0.60
N TYR A 159 -0.32 -25.15 -0.02
CA TYR A 159 0.11 -23.78 -0.30
C TYR A 159 1.40 -23.79 -1.14
N ILE A 160 1.53 -22.83 -2.04
CA ILE A 160 2.70 -22.66 -2.93
C ILE A 160 3.23 -21.24 -2.76
N ILE A 161 4.57 -21.11 -2.59
CA ILE A 161 5.26 -19.81 -2.56
C ILE A 161 5.64 -19.39 -3.97
N ASN A 162 5.34 -18.13 -4.30
CA ASN A 162 5.65 -17.50 -5.57
C ASN A 162 5.24 -18.38 -6.78
N PRO A 163 3.94 -18.77 -6.84
CA PRO A 163 3.42 -19.64 -7.89
C PRO A 163 3.65 -19.03 -9.27
N THR A 164 3.85 -19.89 -10.24
CA THR A 164 3.83 -19.52 -11.66
C THR A 164 2.42 -19.12 -12.09
N PRO A 165 2.22 -18.38 -13.19
CA PRO A 165 0.89 -18.08 -13.72
C PRO A 165 0.02 -19.31 -13.99
N GLU A 166 0.63 -20.44 -14.38
CA GLU A 166 -0.07 -21.71 -14.57
C GLU A 166 -0.58 -22.27 -13.25
N GLU A 167 0.25 -22.31 -12.21
CA GLU A 167 -0.15 -22.70 -10.87
C GLU A 167 -1.18 -21.74 -10.28
N MET A 168 -1.01 -20.42 -10.50
CA MET A 168 -1.96 -19.40 -10.04
C MET A 168 -3.32 -19.52 -10.74
N SER A 169 -3.37 -19.96 -12.00
CA SER A 169 -4.64 -20.16 -12.72
C SER A 169 -5.52 -21.25 -12.09
N ASN A 170 -4.89 -22.19 -11.37
CA ASN A 170 -5.58 -23.26 -10.64
C ASN A 170 -5.72 -22.95 -9.14
N SER A 171 -5.21 -21.79 -8.69
CA SER A 171 -5.25 -21.39 -7.30
C SER A 171 -6.60 -20.79 -6.90
N THR A 172 -7.04 -21.11 -5.70
CA THR A 172 -8.24 -20.52 -5.08
C THR A 172 -7.91 -19.28 -4.24
N LEU A 173 -6.63 -19.00 -4.02
CA LEU A 173 -6.11 -17.90 -3.24
C LEU A 173 -5.00 -17.17 -4.00
N ASP A 174 -5.05 -15.86 -4.03
CA ASP A 174 -3.95 -14.99 -4.40
C ASP A 174 -3.66 -14.09 -3.20
N LEU A 175 -2.65 -14.47 -2.41
CA LEU A 175 -2.27 -13.78 -1.19
C LEU A 175 -0.85 -13.23 -1.35
N TYR A 176 -0.71 -11.91 -1.30
CA TYR A 176 0.59 -11.25 -1.27
C TYR A 176 0.90 -10.77 0.15
N VAL A 177 2.04 -11.16 0.66
CA VAL A 177 2.48 -10.79 2.02
C VAL A 177 3.88 -10.21 1.96
N ALA A 178 4.08 -9.09 2.65
CA ALA A 178 5.41 -8.53 2.85
C ALA A 178 5.69 -8.32 4.33
N GLY A 179 6.93 -8.57 4.73
CA GLY A 179 7.33 -8.46 6.13
C GLY A 179 8.83 -8.64 6.35
N SER A 180 9.23 -8.41 7.58
CA SER A 180 10.55 -8.75 8.10
C SER A 180 10.52 -10.16 8.69
N LYS A 181 11.60 -10.56 9.38
CA LYS A 181 11.69 -11.88 10.04
C LYS A 181 10.51 -12.18 10.98
N ASP A 182 10.07 -11.19 11.73
CA ASP A 182 9.14 -11.37 12.84
C ASP A 182 7.87 -10.51 12.71
N GLU A 183 7.82 -9.60 11.74
CA GLU A 183 6.76 -8.61 11.59
C GLU A 183 6.15 -8.66 10.20
N LEU A 184 4.82 -8.78 10.12
CA LEU A 184 4.08 -8.59 8.89
C LEU A 184 3.79 -7.10 8.70
N LEU A 185 4.14 -6.56 7.54
CA LEU A 185 4.00 -5.13 7.24
C LEU A 185 2.85 -4.87 6.28
N MET A 186 2.62 -5.80 5.33
CA MET A 186 1.57 -5.66 4.34
C MET A 186 0.98 -7.01 3.98
N ILE A 187 -0.33 -7.04 3.87
CA ILE A 187 -1.11 -8.18 3.39
C ILE A 187 -2.08 -7.65 2.35
N GLU A 188 -2.10 -8.29 1.19
CA GLU A 188 -3.09 -8.05 0.15
C GLU A 188 -3.60 -9.39 -0.38
N MET A 189 -4.92 -9.55 -0.42
CA MET A 189 -5.54 -10.82 -0.73
C MET A 189 -6.66 -10.66 -1.74
N LYS A 190 -6.74 -11.63 -2.63
CA LYS A 190 -7.87 -11.85 -3.52
C LYS A 190 -8.24 -13.33 -3.48
N THR A 191 -9.49 -13.63 -3.18
CA THR A 191 -10.03 -14.98 -3.39
C THR A 191 -10.44 -15.12 -4.84
N ILE A 192 -10.01 -16.20 -5.47
CA ILE A 192 -10.28 -16.47 -6.87
C ILE A 192 -11.32 -17.58 -6.90
N SER A 193 -12.49 -17.32 -7.49
CA SER A 193 -13.43 -18.40 -7.74
C SER A 193 -12.80 -19.37 -8.72
N SER A 194 -12.81 -20.67 -8.38
CA SER A 194 -12.36 -21.71 -9.31
C SER A 194 -13.07 -21.49 -10.64
N SER A 195 -12.33 -21.55 -11.74
CA SER A 195 -12.80 -21.35 -13.10
C SER A 195 -13.67 -22.49 -13.63
N GLN A 196 -14.40 -23.20 -12.78
CA GLN A 196 -15.53 -23.95 -13.25
C GLN A 196 -16.52 -22.93 -13.79
N MET A 197 -16.46 -22.75 -15.10
CA MET A 197 -17.48 -22.02 -15.86
C MET A 197 -18.82 -22.59 -15.42
N VAL A 198 -19.55 -21.83 -14.61
CA VAL A 198 -20.95 -22.09 -14.41
C VAL A 198 -21.57 -21.82 -15.78
N GLU A 199 -22.09 -22.85 -16.44
CA GLU A 199 -22.96 -22.70 -17.59
C GLU A 199 -24.04 -21.69 -17.19
N VAL A 200 -24.06 -20.57 -17.90
CA VAL A 200 -25.08 -19.54 -17.69
C VAL A 200 -26.37 -20.10 -18.22
N ASP A 201 -27.25 -20.52 -17.36
CA ASP A 201 -28.64 -20.75 -17.75
C ASP A 201 -29.26 -19.39 -18.13
N ILE A 202 -29.36 -19.15 -19.43
CA ILE A 202 -29.82 -17.89 -20.00
C ILE A 202 -31.28 -17.61 -19.63
N GLU A 203 -32.08 -18.64 -19.31
CA GLU A 203 -33.49 -18.49 -18.96
C GLU A 203 -33.74 -18.04 -17.51
N ALA A 204 -32.81 -18.29 -16.60
CA ALA A 204 -33.04 -18.00 -15.17
C ALA A 204 -32.46 -16.67 -14.68
N PHE A 205 -31.57 -15.98 -15.41
CA PHE A 205 -30.81 -14.79 -14.95
C PHE A 205 -30.14 -14.92 -13.55
N THR A 206 -30.08 -16.10 -13.03
CA THR A 206 -29.42 -16.40 -11.74
C THR A 206 -28.05 -17.01 -11.99
N LYS A 207 -27.05 -16.16 -12.10
CA LYS A 207 -25.67 -16.60 -11.86
C LYS A 207 -25.57 -16.96 -10.39
N ILE A 208 -25.55 -18.24 -10.10
CA ILE A 208 -24.99 -18.69 -8.82
C ILE A 208 -23.49 -18.43 -8.96
N HIS A 209 -23.05 -17.26 -8.52
CA HIS A 209 -21.65 -17.04 -8.24
C HIS A 209 -21.35 -17.92 -7.04
N ASN A 210 -20.69 -19.04 -7.26
CA ASN A 210 -19.94 -19.68 -6.19
C ASN A 210 -18.83 -18.69 -5.82
N ALA A 211 -19.16 -17.77 -4.92
CA ALA A 211 -18.15 -16.98 -4.27
C ALA A 211 -17.20 -17.99 -3.64
N ASN A 212 -15.91 -17.90 -3.95
CA ASN A 212 -14.94 -18.73 -3.29
C ASN A 212 -14.77 -18.16 -1.89
N GLU A 213 -15.60 -18.61 -0.97
CA GLU A 213 -15.55 -18.25 0.42
C GLU A 213 -14.37 -19.01 1.04
N MET A 214 -13.41 -18.28 1.55
CA MET A 214 -12.35 -18.81 2.37
C MET A 214 -12.67 -18.49 3.82
N ASN A 215 -12.67 -19.51 4.68
CA ASN A 215 -12.86 -19.29 6.11
C ASN A 215 -11.61 -18.64 6.73
N GLU A 216 -11.80 -18.00 7.88
CA GLU A 216 -10.76 -17.25 8.57
C GLU A 216 -9.61 -18.16 9.01
N ASP A 217 -9.87 -19.38 9.44
CA ASP A 217 -8.84 -20.32 9.89
C ASP A 217 -7.89 -20.69 8.74
N THR A 218 -8.44 -21.01 7.56
CA THR A 218 -7.65 -21.27 6.34
C THR A 218 -6.82 -20.07 5.93
N LEU A 219 -7.35 -18.84 6.08
CA LEU A 219 -6.60 -17.64 5.82
C LEU A 219 -5.45 -17.42 6.80
N VAL A 220 -5.67 -17.69 8.08
CA VAL A 220 -4.62 -17.64 9.11
C VAL A 220 -3.50 -18.61 8.80
N GLU A 221 -3.82 -19.87 8.43
CA GLU A 221 -2.84 -20.86 8.00
C GLU A 221 -2.02 -20.39 6.79
N ALA A 222 -2.66 -19.76 5.79
CA ALA A 222 -1.96 -19.22 4.63
C ALA A 222 -1.00 -18.08 5.01
N ILE A 223 -1.39 -17.23 5.95
CA ILE A 223 -0.56 -16.12 6.46
C ILE A 223 0.62 -16.70 7.26
N GLU A 224 0.41 -17.70 8.10
CA GLU A 224 1.49 -18.37 8.85
C GLU A 224 2.49 -19.05 7.91
N PHE A 225 1.99 -19.68 6.84
CA PHE A 225 2.82 -20.27 5.80
C PHE A 225 3.68 -19.19 5.10
N ALA A 226 3.07 -18.05 4.74
CA ALA A 226 3.79 -16.91 4.18
C ALA A 226 4.84 -16.36 5.15
N GLN A 227 4.51 -16.24 6.44
CA GLN A 227 5.42 -15.70 7.46
C GLN A 227 6.68 -16.56 7.63
N ASN A 228 6.54 -17.88 7.56
CA ASN A 228 7.69 -18.80 7.61
C ASN A 228 8.61 -18.58 6.39
N ALA A 229 8.04 -18.45 5.19
CA ALA A 229 8.80 -18.17 3.99
C ALA A 229 9.49 -16.78 4.03
N LEU A 230 8.81 -15.76 4.55
CA LEU A 230 9.38 -14.42 4.76
C LEU A 230 10.55 -14.46 5.74
N LYS A 231 10.44 -15.23 6.82
CA LYS A 231 11.51 -15.38 7.81
C LYS A 231 12.77 -15.99 7.19
N GLU A 232 12.62 -17.07 6.44
CA GLU A 232 13.72 -17.73 5.74
C GLU A 232 14.36 -16.79 4.70
N ALA A 233 13.54 -16.13 3.89
CA ALA A 233 14.00 -15.19 2.88
C ALA A 233 14.78 -14.01 3.49
N ASN A 234 14.26 -13.38 4.54
CA ASN A 234 14.94 -12.26 5.20
C ASN A 234 16.28 -12.68 5.84
N LEU A 235 16.35 -13.84 6.47
CA LEU A 235 17.61 -14.36 7.01
C LEU A 235 18.64 -14.60 5.90
N THR A 236 18.20 -15.15 4.78
CA THR A 236 19.06 -15.38 3.62
C THR A 236 19.55 -14.06 3.02
N TYR A 237 18.67 -13.09 2.83
CA TYR A 237 19.00 -11.76 2.29
C TYR A 237 19.94 -10.98 3.22
N GLU A 238 19.68 -10.92 4.52
CA GLU A 238 20.55 -10.22 5.45
C GLU A 238 21.97 -10.78 5.42
N LYS A 239 22.11 -12.10 5.44
CA LYS A 239 23.42 -12.77 5.34
C LYS A 239 24.08 -12.52 3.98
N ALA A 240 23.35 -12.66 2.87
CA ALA A 240 23.91 -12.49 1.53
C ALA A 240 24.32 -11.04 1.24
N PHE A 241 23.58 -10.06 1.78
CA PHE A 241 23.80 -8.64 1.49
C PHE A 241 24.77 -7.96 2.48
N GLU A 242 25.22 -8.66 3.53
CA GLU A 242 26.11 -8.09 4.56
C GLU A 242 27.35 -7.43 3.93
N THR A 243 28.02 -8.12 3.00
CA THR A 243 29.21 -7.62 2.35
C THR A 243 28.95 -6.51 1.33
N ALA A 244 27.73 -6.41 0.80
CA ALA A 244 27.31 -5.37 -0.13
C ALA A 244 26.82 -4.09 0.58
N SER A 245 26.54 -4.18 1.87
CA SER A 245 26.00 -3.08 2.66
C SER A 245 27.00 -1.95 2.85
N LYS A 246 26.58 -0.74 2.55
CA LYS A 246 27.36 0.48 2.77
C LYS A 246 27.24 0.92 4.24
N GLU A 247 28.24 1.68 4.71
CA GLU A 247 28.14 2.36 5.98
C GLU A 247 26.94 3.31 5.98
N LYS A 248 26.14 3.27 7.06
CA LYS A 248 24.92 4.07 7.15
C LYS A 248 25.24 5.50 7.55
N PHE A 249 24.67 6.46 6.83
CA PHE A 249 24.76 7.86 7.22
C PHE A 249 24.05 8.10 8.55
N GLN A 250 24.68 8.88 9.40
CA GLN A 250 24.01 9.48 10.52
C GLN A 250 23.25 10.70 10.00
N VAL A 251 21.93 10.57 9.95
CA VAL A 251 21.04 11.65 9.54
C VAL A 251 20.42 12.30 10.75
N GLU A 252 20.20 13.60 10.69
CA GLU A 252 19.43 14.33 11.68
C GLU A 252 17.96 13.97 11.54
N LEU A 253 17.38 13.43 12.61
CA LEU A 253 15.96 13.11 12.66
C LEU A 253 15.24 14.26 13.36
N VAL A 254 14.16 14.72 12.73
CA VAL A 254 13.33 15.79 13.32
C VAL A 254 12.34 15.18 14.32
N GLU A 255 12.38 15.65 15.53
CA GLU A 255 11.36 15.30 16.52
C GLU A 255 10.10 16.12 16.28
N PHE A 256 9.14 15.52 15.60
CA PHE A 256 7.78 16.04 15.54
C PHE A 256 7.04 15.55 16.78
N GLY A 257 6.90 16.38 17.73
CA GLY A 257 6.22 16.04 18.98
C GLY A 257 5.74 17.27 19.71
N ILE A 258 4.63 17.12 20.40
CA ILE A 258 4.14 18.14 21.31
C ILE A 258 4.58 17.75 22.70
N GLU A 259 5.05 18.72 23.44
CA GLU A 259 5.40 18.56 24.85
C GLU A 259 4.21 17.99 25.63
N GLU A 260 4.47 16.96 26.41
CA GLU A 260 3.41 16.28 27.15
C GLU A 260 2.72 17.22 28.16
N SER A 261 3.42 18.24 28.63
CA SER A 261 2.87 19.33 29.45
C SER A 261 1.71 20.06 28.79
N ILE A 262 1.81 20.33 27.46
CA ILE A 262 0.75 20.99 26.68
C ILE A 262 -0.45 20.05 26.51
N ILE A 263 -0.19 18.77 26.21
CA ILE A 263 -1.25 17.77 26.08
C ILE A 263 -1.99 17.59 27.40
N ASN A 264 -1.26 17.47 28.52
CA ASN A 264 -1.84 17.34 29.85
C ASN A 264 -2.67 18.57 30.21
N TYR A 265 -2.15 19.77 29.98
CA TYR A 265 -2.90 21.00 30.23
C TYR A 265 -4.25 21.03 29.49
N ILE A 266 -4.24 20.65 28.20
CA ILE A 266 -5.47 20.61 27.40
C ILE A 266 -6.40 19.48 27.87
N ARG A 267 -5.84 18.34 28.22
CA ARG A 267 -6.60 17.20 28.74
C ARG A 267 -7.33 17.55 30.04
N ASP A 268 -6.63 18.17 30.96
CA ASP A 268 -7.18 18.47 32.29
C ASP A 268 -8.22 19.59 32.28
N ASN A 269 -8.06 20.57 31.38
CA ASN A 269 -8.90 21.79 31.42
C ASN A 269 -9.96 21.85 30.32
N PHE A 270 -9.81 21.11 29.18
CA PHE A 270 -10.68 21.27 28.01
C PHE A 270 -11.28 19.97 27.47
N SER A 271 -11.13 18.86 28.17
CA SER A 271 -11.69 17.56 27.72
C SER A 271 -13.18 17.57 27.53
N ASN A 272 -13.92 18.30 28.36
CA ASN A 272 -15.39 18.37 28.29
C ASN A 272 -15.84 19.12 27.03
N GLU A 273 -15.23 20.26 26.73
CA GLU A 273 -15.52 21.06 25.55
C GLU A 273 -15.17 20.29 24.27
N ILE A 274 -14.07 19.59 24.27
CA ILE A 274 -13.65 18.73 23.15
C ILE A 274 -14.64 17.57 22.98
N LYS A 275 -15.08 16.94 24.07
CA LYS A 275 -16.07 15.84 24.04
C LYS A 275 -17.41 16.31 23.48
N GLU A 276 -17.89 17.49 23.88
CA GLU A 276 -19.12 18.06 23.32
C GLU A 276 -18.98 18.41 21.83
N ALA A 277 -17.84 18.93 21.40
CA ALA A 277 -17.58 19.18 19.99
C ALA A 277 -17.55 17.88 19.15
N ILE A 278 -17.08 16.77 19.71
CA ILE A 278 -17.04 15.47 19.06
C ILE A 278 -18.45 14.92 18.79
N LYS A 279 -19.40 15.17 19.68
CA LYS A 279 -20.80 14.70 19.56
C LYS A 279 -21.60 15.36 18.44
N LYS A 280 -21.09 16.44 17.81
CA LYS A 280 -21.74 17.03 16.64
C LYS A 280 -21.78 16.06 15.47
N LEU A 281 -22.91 15.96 14.79
CA LEU A 281 -23.18 14.99 13.75
C LEU A 281 -22.33 15.22 12.48
N ALA A 282 -22.19 16.47 12.04
CA ALA A 282 -21.46 16.83 10.83
C ALA A 282 -19.94 16.83 11.04
N LYS A 283 -19.20 16.16 10.18
CA LYS A 283 -17.72 16.11 10.25
C LYS A 283 -17.08 17.49 10.06
N SER A 284 -17.63 18.31 9.17
CA SER A 284 -17.19 19.69 8.92
C SER A 284 -17.40 20.58 10.13
N GLU A 285 -18.56 20.48 10.80
CA GLU A 285 -18.86 21.22 12.01
C GLU A 285 -17.93 20.84 13.17
N ARG A 286 -17.65 19.54 13.33
CA ARG A 286 -16.67 19.06 14.33
C ARG A 286 -15.29 19.65 14.13
N ALA A 287 -14.81 19.66 12.88
CA ALA A 287 -13.49 20.21 12.56
C ALA A 287 -13.42 21.70 12.85
N THR A 288 -14.46 22.45 12.50
CA THR A 288 -14.55 23.89 12.76
C THR A 288 -14.59 24.20 14.26
N GLN A 289 -15.42 23.50 15.01
CA GLN A 289 -15.50 23.68 16.46
C GLN A 289 -14.19 23.35 17.18
N LEU A 290 -13.52 22.26 16.82
CA LEU A 290 -12.22 21.91 17.39
C LEU A 290 -11.16 22.98 17.08
N LYS A 291 -11.19 23.56 15.89
CA LYS A 291 -10.33 24.68 15.54
C LYS A 291 -10.66 25.93 16.35
N ASP A 292 -11.93 26.20 16.60
CA ASP A 292 -12.35 27.35 17.41
C ASP A 292 -12.03 27.15 18.90
N ILE A 293 -12.15 25.93 19.44
CA ILE A 293 -11.65 25.57 20.76
C ILE A 293 -10.14 25.84 20.85
N ALA A 294 -9.36 25.38 19.89
CA ALA A 294 -7.93 25.64 19.83
C ALA A 294 -7.60 27.14 19.81
N LYS A 295 -8.39 27.96 19.10
CA LYS A 295 -8.24 29.43 19.10
C LYS A 295 -8.57 30.06 20.45
N VAL A 296 -9.56 29.50 21.17
CA VAL A 296 -9.90 29.98 22.53
C VAL A 296 -8.76 29.63 23.48
N ILE A 297 -8.24 28.41 23.41
CA ILE A 297 -7.12 27.94 24.22
C ILE A 297 -5.85 28.79 23.96
N SER A 298 -5.56 29.13 22.69
CA SER A 298 -4.39 29.93 22.35
C SER A 298 -4.38 31.34 22.94
N LYS A 299 -5.55 31.85 23.31
CA LYS A 299 -5.73 33.16 23.96
C LYS A 299 -5.72 33.10 25.48
N ASN A 300 -5.63 31.90 26.05
CA ASN A 300 -5.63 31.74 27.49
C ASN A 300 -4.25 32.18 28.07
N ASP A 301 -4.29 32.74 29.27
CA ASP A 301 -3.08 33.26 29.95
C ASP A 301 -1.94 32.23 30.01
N HIS A 302 -2.27 30.97 30.29
CA HIS A 302 -1.26 29.90 30.30
C HIS A 302 -0.53 29.74 28.96
N CYS A 303 -1.26 29.73 27.85
CA CYS A 303 -0.66 29.57 26.52
C CYS A 303 0.07 30.83 26.07
N THR A 304 -0.45 32.00 26.43
CA THR A 304 0.14 33.30 26.09
C THR A 304 1.44 33.55 26.85
N MET A 305 1.45 33.25 28.16
CA MET A 305 2.67 33.41 29.00
C MET A 305 3.78 32.45 28.63
N ASN A 306 3.45 31.26 28.11
CA ASN A 306 4.44 30.26 27.69
C ASN A 306 4.74 30.33 26.18
N GLU A 307 4.23 31.32 25.45
CA GLU A 307 4.45 31.56 24.02
C GLU A 307 4.19 30.31 23.15
N ILE A 308 3.12 29.52 23.51
CA ILE A 308 2.82 28.28 22.81
C ILE A 308 2.21 28.57 21.44
N GLU A 309 2.83 28.10 20.38
CA GLU A 309 2.32 28.27 19.02
C GLU A 309 0.94 27.61 18.81
N PHE A 310 0.09 28.27 18.03
CA PHE A 310 -1.25 27.76 17.68
C PHE A 310 -1.21 26.37 17.05
N SER A 311 -0.21 26.09 16.22
CA SER A 311 0.01 24.77 15.59
C SER A 311 0.11 23.66 16.64
N LYS A 312 0.91 23.86 17.68
CA LYS A 312 1.11 22.91 18.78
C LYS A 312 -0.17 22.72 19.60
N ILE A 313 -0.89 23.81 19.87
CA ILE A 313 -2.18 23.75 20.58
C ILE A 313 -3.21 22.96 19.79
N TYR A 314 -3.35 23.22 18.48
CA TYR A 314 -4.32 22.52 17.64
C TYR A 314 -4.00 21.03 17.50
N GLU A 315 -2.73 20.68 17.43
CA GLU A 315 -2.31 19.30 17.41
C GLU A 315 -2.56 18.61 18.76
N ALA A 316 -2.27 19.25 19.88
CA ALA A 316 -2.58 18.73 21.21
C ALA A 316 -4.10 18.50 21.40
N VAL A 317 -4.94 19.43 20.94
CA VAL A 317 -6.41 19.25 20.88
C VAL A 317 -6.76 18.03 20.05
N SER A 318 -6.03 17.78 18.94
CA SER A 318 -6.26 16.62 18.08
C SER A 318 -5.85 15.30 18.74
N ILE A 319 -4.81 15.31 19.58
CA ILE A 319 -4.37 14.16 20.38
C ILE A 319 -5.43 13.85 21.44
N VAL A 320 -5.82 14.83 22.25
CA VAL A 320 -6.84 14.67 23.31
C VAL A 320 -8.19 14.22 22.72
N LYS A 321 -8.60 14.80 21.59
CA LYS A 321 -9.77 14.31 20.83
C LYS A 321 -9.67 12.83 20.51
N ARG A 322 -8.53 12.37 20.05
CA ARG A 322 -8.31 10.96 19.67
C ARG A 322 -8.43 10.03 20.88
N GLU A 323 -7.90 10.45 22.02
CA GLU A 323 -8.03 9.74 23.29
C GLU A 323 -9.49 9.63 23.73
N ILE A 324 -10.23 10.75 23.71
CA ILE A 324 -11.67 10.80 24.07
C ILE A 324 -12.49 9.90 23.13
N VAL A 325 -12.28 9.98 21.81
CA VAL A 325 -13.02 9.12 20.87
C VAL A 325 -12.71 7.65 21.12
N ARG A 326 -11.47 7.31 21.42
CA ARG A 326 -11.07 5.94 21.76
C ARG A 326 -11.76 5.45 23.03
N ASP A 327 -11.81 6.30 24.06
CA ASP A 327 -12.52 6.00 25.31
C ASP A 327 -14.02 5.77 25.09
N MET A 328 -14.68 6.65 24.34
CA MET A 328 -16.09 6.50 23.95
C MET A 328 -16.34 5.14 23.26
N ILE A 329 -15.48 4.74 22.34
CA ILE A 329 -15.62 3.48 21.61
C ILE A 329 -15.36 2.27 22.53
N VAL A 330 -14.31 2.30 23.32
CA VAL A 330 -13.89 1.16 24.14
C VAL A 330 -14.78 0.98 25.37
N ASN A 331 -15.06 2.05 26.08
CA ASN A 331 -15.76 2.00 27.37
C ASN A 331 -17.25 2.31 27.24
N GLU A 332 -17.63 3.39 26.53
CA GLU A 332 -19.03 3.78 26.37
C GLU A 332 -19.75 2.98 25.25
N LYS A 333 -19.01 2.28 24.38
CA LYS A 333 -19.53 1.52 23.22
C LYS A 333 -20.27 2.39 22.21
N ILE A 334 -19.93 3.67 22.14
CA ILE A 334 -20.55 4.67 21.28
C ILE A 334 -19.50 5.27 20.34
N ARG A 335 -19.85 5.41 19.07
CA ARG A 335 -19.00 6.09 18.07
C ARG A 335 -19.17 7.61 18.18
N ALA A 336 -18.22 8.36 17.60
CA ALA A 336 -18.21 9.83 17.60
C ALA A 336 -19.50 10.49 17.05
N ASP A 337 -20.27 9.79 16.24
CA ASP A 337 -21.54 10.26 15.68
C ASP A 337 -22.78 9.72 16.43
N GLY A 338 -22.58 9.21 17.63
CA GLY A 338 -23.67 8.72 18.50
C GLY A 338 -24.18 7.32 18.19
N ARG A 339 -23.68 6.67 17.12
CA ARG A 339 -24.09 5.30 16.77
C ARG A 339 -23.42 4.28 17.69
N GLY A 340 -24.10 3.16 17.92
CA GLY A 340 -23.49 1.97 18.51
C GLY A 340 -22.45 1.32 17.60
N LEU A 341 -21.72 0.33 18.12
CA LEU A 341 -20.62 -0.29 17.40
C LEU A 341 -21.06 -1.07 16.15
N LYS A 342 -22.28 -1.61 16.16
CA LYS A 342 -22.85 -2.41 15.06
C LYS A 342 -23.75 -1.61 14.11
N ASP A 343 -24.04 -0.35 14.43
CA ASP A 343 -24.96 0.47 13.64
C ASP A 343 -24.33 0.88 12.30
N VAL A 344 -25.09 0.71 11.24
CA VAL A 344 -24.73 1.18 9.90
C VAL A 344 -25.21 2.62 9.74
N ARG A 345 -24.47 3.45 8.99
CA ARG A 345 -24.95 4.79 8.63
C ARG A 345 -26.21 4.69 7.77
N PRO A 346 -27.14 5.67 7.87
CA PRO A 346 -28.30 5.72 6.98
C PRO A 346 -27.83 5.67 5.51
N ILE A 347 -28.45 4.80 4.74
CA ILE A 347 -28.21 4.65 3.31
C ILE A 347 -29.50 5.03 2.57
N SER A 348 -29.37 5.91 1.57
CA SER A 348 -30.43 6.15 0.60
C SER A 348 -29.89 6.01 -0.82
N ILE A 349 -30.72 5.55 -1.72
CA ILE A 349 -30.39 5.27 -3.12
C ILE A 349 -31.49 5.85 -3.99
N GLU A 350 -31.11 6.74 -4.91
CA GLU A 350 -32.01 7.29 -5.93
C GLU A 350 -31.50 6.84 -7.31
N THR A 351 -32.34 6.15 -8.06
CA THR A 351 -31.96 5.66 -9.39
C THR A 351 -32.55 6.52 -10.50
N ASN A 352 -31.92 6.48 -11.68
CA ASN A 352 -32.41 7.15 -12.90
C ASN A 352 -32.54 8.69 -12.76
N ILE A 353 -31.61 9.31 -12.01
CA ILE A 353 -31.61 10.76 -11.83
C ILE A 353 -31.07 11.54 -13.03
N LEU A 354 -30.35 10.87 -13.94
CA LEU A 354 -29.84 11.45 -15.19
C LEU A 354 -30.59 10.90 -16.40
N PRO A 355 -31.46 11.68 -17.05
CA PRO A 355 -32.35 11.16 -18.10
C PRO A 355 -31.68 10.64 -19.36
N SER A 356 -30.47 11.15 -19.69
CA SER A 356 -29.76 10.78 -20.92
C SER A 356 -28.73 9.67 -20.73
N ALA A 357 -28.48 9.23 -19.48
CA ALA A 357 -27.57 8.12 -19.19
C ALA A 357 -28.27 6.77 -19.33
N HIS A 358 -27.55 5.70 -19.67
CA HIS A 358 -28.13 4.35 -19.71
C HIS A 358 -28.58 3.92 -18.30
N SER A 359 -27.81 4.26 -17.28
CA SER A 359 -28.22 4.15 -15.89
C SER A 359 -27.51 5.21 -15.04
N SER A 360 -28.15 5.61 -13.95
CA SER A 360 -27.56 6.52 -12.97
C SER A 360 -28.13 6.25 -11.60
N CYS A 361 -27.29 6.44 -10.59
CA CYS A 361 -27.64 6.22 -9.22
C CYS A 361 -26.95 7.25 -8.33
N LEU A 362 -27.72 7.93 -7.47
CA LEU A 362 -27.16 8.71 -6.37
C LEU A 362 -27.19 7.84 -5.11
N PHE A 363 -26.02 7.41 -4.70
CA PHE A 363 -25.83 6.67 -3.47
C PHE A 363 -25.44 7.64 -2.34
N THR A 364 -26.19 7.65 -1.27
CA THR A 364 -25.91 8.46 -0.09
C THR A 364 -25.71 7.58 1.13
N ARG A 365 -24.61 7.77 1.85
CA ARG A 365 -24.33 7.12 3.14
C ARG A 365 -23.96 8.16 4.18
N GLY A 366 -24.92 8.51 5.01
CA GLY A 366 -24.81 9.67 5.91
C GLY A 366 -24.64 10.95 5.09
N GLU A 367 -23.49 11.62 5.21
CA GLU A 367 -23.15 12.83 4.46
C GLU A 367 -22.32 12.58 3.19
N THR A 368 -21.87 11.35 2.99
CA THR A 368 -21.06 11.01 1.82
C THR A 368 -21.96 10.59 0.68
N GLN A 369 -21.79 11.21 -0.49
CA GLN A 369 -22.54 10.89 -1.69
C GLN A 369 -21.61 10.45 -2.82
N ALA A 370 -22.11 9.54 -3.65
CA ALA A 370 -21.50 9.12 -4.89
C ALA A 370 -22.57 9.14 -6.00
N LEU A 371 -22.34 9.92 -7.05
CA LEU A 371 -23.13 9.85 -8.27
C LEU A 371 -22.45 8.84 -9.19
N VAL A 372 -23.08 7.69 -9.37
CA VAL A 372 -22.60 6.63 -10.22
C VAL A 372 -23.38 6.64 -11.52
N VAL A 373 -22.68 6.65 -12.65
CA VAL A 373 -23.29 6.67 -13.98
C VAL A 373 -22.77 5.45 -14.75
N GLY A 374 -23.69 4.63 -15.24
CA GLY A 374 -23.38 3.46 -16.04
C GLY A 374 -23.63 3.67 -17.53
N THR A 375 -22.67 3.26 -18.36
CA THR A 375 -22.83 3.17 -19.81
C THR A 375 -22.67 1.72 -20.24
N ILE A 376 -23.66 1.19 -20.94
CA ILE A 376 -23.65 -0.18 -21.45
C ILE A 376 -23.31 -0.12 -22.93
N ALA A 377 -22.34 -0.95 -23.34
CA ALA A 377 -21.87 -1.01 -24.71
C ALA A 377 -21.62 -2.47 -25.14
N GLY A 378 -21.26 -2.67 -26.41
CA GLY A 378 -21.00 -4.00 -26.96
C GLY A 378 -19.61 -4.54 -26.57
N PRO A 379 -19.36 -5.85 -26.75
CA PRO A 379 -18.06 -6.46 -26.42
C PRO A 379 -16.86 -5.82 -27.13
N LYS A 380 -17.09 -5.17 -28.27
CA LYS A 380 -16.04 -4.49 -29.06
C LYS A 380 -15.56 -3.17 -28.44
N ASP A 381 -16.34 -2.62 -27.52
CA ASP A 381 -16.06 -1.34 -26.86
C ASP A 381 -15.25 -1.54 -25.57
N GLY A 382 -14.90 -2.78 -25.22
CA GLY A 382 -14.03 -3.10 -24.09
C GLY A 382 -12.64 -2.47 -24.24
N GLN A 383 -12.02 -2.13 -23.12
CA GLN A 383 -10.67 -1.61 -23.10
C GLN A 383 -9.67 -2.72 -23.41
N MET A 384 -8.89 -2.56 -24.47
CA MET A 384 -7.77 -3.44 -24.77
C MET A 384 -6.58 -3.07 -23.88
N TYR A 385 -6.01 -4.05 -23.21
CA TYR A 385 -4.76 -3.89 -22.50
C TYR A 385 -3.80 -5.05 -22.79
N GLU A 386 -2.52 -4.77 -22.70
CA GLU A 386 -1.47 -5.74 -22.90
C GLU A 386 -0.80 -6.03 -21.56
N VAL A 387 -0.81 -7.29 -21.15
CA VAL A 387 0.00 -7.75 -20.01
C VAL A 387 1.43 -7.96 -20.50
N LEU A 388 2.42 -7.49 -19.74
CA LEU A 388 3.82 -7.56 -20.16
C LEU A 388 4.25 -8.99 -20.50
N THR A 389 3.90 -9.95 -19.67
CA THR A 389 4.30 -11.36 -19.80
C THR A 389 3.40 -12.20 -20.70
N ASP A 390 2.24 -11.70 -21.11
CA ASP A 390 1.29 -12.39 -21.97
C ASP A 390 1.44 -11.91 -23.43
N LYS A 391 1.37 -12.84 -24.38
CA LYS A 391 1.37 -12.54 -25.81
C LYS A 391 -0.03 -12.18 -26.34
N SER A 392 -1.08 -12.49 -25.59
CA SER A 392 -2.45 -12.19 -25.94
C SER A 392 -2.83 -10.78 -25.50
N THR A 393 -3.67 -10.14 -26.28
CA THR A 393 -4.34 -8.90 -25.89
C THR A 393 -5.57 -9.26 -25.08
N SER A 394 -5.66 -8.76 -23.87
CA SER A 394 -6.82 -8.94 -23.01
C SER A 394 -7.80 -7.78 -23.18
N MET A 395 -9.09 -8.06 -23.07
CA MET A 395 -10.14 -7.05 -23.12
C MET A 395 -10.84 -6.94 -21.77
N GLU A 396 -10.73 -5.79 -21.15
CA GLU A 396 -11.50 -5.47 -19.95
C GLU A 396 -12.88 -4.98 -20.37
N ARG A 397 -13.91 -5.65 -19.87
CA ARG A 397 -15.32 -5.32 -20.19
C ARG A 397 -16.00 -4.52 -19.10
N PHE A 398 -15.44 -4.47 -17.92
CA PHE A 398 -15.92 -3.68 -16.79
C PHE A 398 -14.85 -2.65 -16.42
N MET A 399 -15.19 -1.38 -16.57
CA MET A 399 -14.28 -0.26 -16.32
C MET A 399 -14.95 0.71 -15.33
N VAL A 400 -14.20 1.18 -14.33
CA VAL A 400 -14.64 2.17 -13.33
C VAL A 400 -13.72 3.38 -13.35
#